data_e3ef50a4bf91bdffabe6e53ca1174e71
#
_entry.id   e3ef50a4bf91bdffabe6e53ca1174e71
#
_cell.length_a   1.000
_cell.length_b   1.000
_cell.length_c   1.000
_cell.angle_alpha   90.00
_cell.angle_beta   90.00
_cell.angle_gamma   90.00
#
_symmetry.space_group_name_H-M   'P 1'
#
loop_
_entity.id
_entity.type
_entity.pdbx_description
1 polymer ?
#
loop_
_entity_poly.entity_id
_entity_poly.type
_entity_poly.pdbx_seq_one_letter_code
_entity_poly.pdbx_strand_id
1 'polypeptide(L)'
;MTKKTILITGCSSGIGYTCAHALHKQNYQVITSCRNKKDVERLQSEGLTCIERDLTDKTSISLAVAETMRLCQGNLYALFNNGAYGQTGALEDLPVDALKEQFETNVFGWHQLVCEVLPYMRKQGQGRIIQNSSVLGFAAMKYRGAYNSSKFALEGWTDTLRLEL
;
A
#
# COMPACT_ATOMS: atom_id res chain seq x y z
N MET A 1 11.19 -19.63 16.34
CA MET A 1 11.23 -18.20 15.95
C MET A 1 9.88 -17.82 15.37
N THR A 2 9.27 -16.74 15.83
CA THR A 2 8.04 -16.21 15.27
C THR A 2 8.28 -15.70 13.85
N LYS A 3 7.39 -16.05 12.92
CA LYS A 3 7.48 -15.56 11.53
C LYS A 3 7.36 -14.04 11.50
N LYS A 4 8.19 -13.38 10.69
CA LYS A 4 8.04 -11.94 10.43
C LYS A 4 6.78 -11.70 9.61
N THR A 5 5.91 -10.79 10.06
CA THR A 5 4.65 -10.47 9.37
C THR A 5 4.84 -9.29 8.43
N ILE A 6 4.33 -9.42 7.22
CA ILE A 6 4.37 -8.39 6.18
C ILE A 6 2.94 -8.11 5.69
N LEU A 7 2.50 -6.86 5.75
CA LEU A 7 1.28 -6.41 5.09
C LEU A 7 1.61 -5.89 3.69
N ILE A 8 0.95 -6.43 2.66
CA ILE A 8 1.13 -6.01 1.26
C ILE A 8 -0.19 -5.51 0.70
N THR A 9 -0.17 -4.34 0.10
CA THR A 9 -1.37 -3.73 -0.47
C THR A 9 -1.46 -3.93 -1.98
N GLY A 10 -2.68 -4.02 -2.54
CA GLY A 10 -2.89 -4.16 -3.97
C GLY A 10 -2.39 -5.49 -4.54
N CYS A 11 -2.80 -6.59 -3.91
CA CYS A 11 -2.36 -7.94 -4.25
C CYS A 11 -3.24 -8.66 -5.28
N SER A 12 -4.24 -7.99 -5.87
CA SER A 12 -5.11 -8.62 -6.87
C SER A 12 -4.36 -9.08 -8.13
N SER A 13 -3.24 -8.43 -8.47
CA SER A 13 -2.42 -8.76 -9.64
C SER A 13 -1.02 -8.16 -9.56
N GLY A 14 -0.19 -8.41 -10.56
CA GLY A 14 1.10 -7.73 -10.78
C GLY A 14 2.10 -7.91 -9.63
N ILE A 15 2.79 -6.83 -9.27
CA ILE A 15 3.90 -6.84 -8.30
C ILE A 15 3.43 -7.33 -6.92
N GLY A 16 2.32 -6.79 -6.41
CA GLY A 16 1.81 -7.18 -5.10
C GLY A 16 1.47 -8.66 -5.00
N TYR A 17 0.81 -9.21 -6.02
CA TYR A 17 0.49 -10.64 -6.12
C TYR A 17 1.75 -11.51 -6.11
N THR A 18 2.70 -11.18 -7.01
CA THR A 18 3.95 -11.95 -7.14
C THR A 18 4.79 -11.90 -5.86
N CYS A 19 4.93 -10.72 -5.25
CA CYS A 19 5.65 -10.56 -3.99
C CYS A 19 4.98 -11.33 -2.85
N ALA A 20 3.65 -11.32 -2.76
CA ALA A 20 2.91 -12.03 -1.73
C ALA A 20 3.21 -13.55 -1.77
N HIS A 21 3.10 -14.16 -2.94
CA HIS A 21 3.41 -15.58 -3.10
C HIS A 21 4.89 -15.91 -2.86
N ALA A 22 5.81 -15.06 -3.35
CA ALA A 22 7.24 -15.28 -3.16
C ALA A 22 7.63 -15.23 -1.67
N LEU A 23 7.14 -14.23 -0.93
CA LEU A 23 7.42 -14.10 0.50
C LEU A 23 6.73 -15.18 1.34
N HIS A 24 5.51 -15.59 0.96
CA HIS A 24 4.83 -16.71 1.61
C HIS A 24 5.65 -18.01 1.49
N LYS A 25 6.20 -18.29 0.30
CA LYS A 25 7.10 -19.44 0.09
C LYS A 25 8.40 -19.35 0.89
N GLN A 26 8.86 -18.14 1.22
CA GLN A 26 10.04 -17.88 2.07
C GLN A 26 9.72 -17.89 3.58
N ASN A 27 8.56 -18.42 3.95
CA ASN A 27 8.15 -18.59 5.35
C ASN A 27 7.85 -17.29 6.12
N TYR A 28 7.58 -16.18 5.42
CA TYR A 28 6.99 -15.00 6.05
C TYR A 28 5.49 -15.23 6.31
N GLN A 29 4.97 -14.60 7.35
CA GLN A 29 3.53 -14.43 7.51
C GLN A 29 3.09 -13.26 6.62
N VAL A 30 2.49 -13.56 5.47
CA VAL A 30 2.05 -12.52 4.54
C VAL A 30 0.56 -12.27 4.73
N ILE A 31 0.21 -11.01 5.00
CA ILE A 31 -1.15 -10.51 4.99
C ILE A 31 -1.28 -9.66 3.74
N THR A 32 -2.15 -10.05 2.85
CA THR A 32 -2.44 -9.32 1.60
C THR A 32 -3.70 -8.49 1.74
N SER A 33 -3.86 -7.48 0.90
CA SER A 33 -5.13 -6.77 0.83
C SER A 33 -5.53 -6.43 -0.60
N CYS A 34 -6.82 -6.55 -0.87
CA CYS A 34 -7.46 -6.21 -2.13
C CYS A 34 -8.73 -5.39 -1.88
N ARG A 35 -9.13 -4.58 -2.87
CA ARG A 35 -10.37 -3.81 -2.80
C ARG A 35 -11.61 -4.66 -3.12
N ASN A 36 -11.47 -5.59 -4.07
CA ASN A 36 -12.58 -6.38 -4.56
C ASN A 36 -12.69 -7.68 -3.77
N LYS A 37 -13.87 -7.98 -3.26
CA LYS A 37 -14.16 -9.19 -2.49
C LYS A 37 -13.83 -10.49 -3.27
N LYS A 38 -14.07 -10.53 -4.58
CA LYS A 38 -13.70 -11.68 -5.42
C LYS A 38 -12.20 -11.95 -5.41
N ASP A 39 -11.37 -10.89 -5.41
CA ASP A 39 -9.93 -11.04 -5.32
C ASP A 39 -9.48 -11.49 -3.93
N VAL A 40 -10.17 -11.05 -2.88
CA VAL A 40 -9.94 -11.51 -1.51
C VAL A 40 -10.21 -13.02 -1.41
N GLU A 41 -11.37 -13.47 -1.87
CA GLU A 41 -11.76 -14.89 -1.88
C GLU A 41 -10.79 -15.76 -2.70
N ARG A 42 -10.36 -15.26 -3.87
CA ARG A 42 -9.37 -15.94 -4.71
C ARG A 42 -8.05 -16.12 -4.00
N LEU A 43 -7.46 -15.05 -3.42
CA LEU A 43 -6.20 -15.14 -2.70
C LEU A 43 -6.28 -16.04 -1.47
N GLN A 44 -7.42 -16.05 -0.78
CA GLN A 44 -7.68 -16.97 0.32
C GLN A 44 -7.72 -18.42 -0.16
N SER A 45 -8.34 -18.70 -1.30
CA SER A 45 -8.34 -20.05 -1.90
C SER A 45 -6.96 -20.50 -2.36
N GLU A 46 -6.06 -19.56 -2.64
CA GLU A 46 -4.65 -19.82 -2.98
C GLU A 46 -3.76 -20.01 -1.71
N GLY A 47 -4.36 -20.00 -0.51
CA GLY A 47 -3.67 -20.22 0.78
C GLY A 47 -3.04 -18.97 1.40
N LEU A 48 -3.31 -17.77 0.87
CA LEU A 48 -2.86 -16.51 1.44
C LEU A 48 -3.88 -15.93 2.44
N THR A 49 -3.42 -15.28 3.48
CA THR A 49 -4.28 -14.43 4.31
C THR A 49 -4.58 -13.15 3.55
N CYS A 50 -5.83 -12.88 3.22
CA CYS A 50 -6.24 -11.67 2.50
C CYS A 50 -7.38 -10.97 3.22
N ILE A 51 -7.26 -9.64 3.34
CA ILE A 51 -8.27 -8.75 3.93
C ILE A 51 -8.81 -7.79 2.86
N GLU A 52 -10.08 -7.44 2.97
CA GLU A 52 -10.68 -6.42 2.13
C GLU A 52 -10.25 -5.03 2.58
N ARG A 53 -9.88 -4.16 1.61
CA ARG A 53 -9.50 -2.79 1.91
C ARG A 53 -9.58 -1.89 0.69
N ASP A 54 -10.25 -0.76 0.85
CA ASP A 54 -10.22 0.36 -0.09
C ASP A 54 -9.31 1.47 0.45
N LEU A 55 -8.36 1.93 -0.38
CA LEU A 55 -7.43 3.03 -0.04
C LEU A 55 -8.09 4.41 -0.07
N THR A 56 -9.28 4.53 -0.62
CA THR A 56 -10.05 5.78 -0.66
C THR A 56 -11.06 5.90 0.48
N ASP A 57 -11.23 4.83 1.27
CA ASP A 57 -12.13 4.79 2.42
C ASP A 57 -11.33 4.71 3.73
N LYS A 58 -11.37 5.81 4.48
CA LYS A 58 -10.68 5.94 5.77
C LYS A 58 -11.08 4.87 6.78
N THR A 59 -12.37 4.53 6.83
CA THR A 59 -12.87 3.49 7.73
C THR A 59 -12.36 2.12 7.32
N SER A 60 -12.39 1.82 6.02
CA SER A 60 -11.83 0.58 5.48
C SER A 60 -10.34 0.42 5.79
N ILE A 61 -9.55 1.50 5.72
CA ILE A 61 -8.13 1.48 6.10
C ILE A 61 -7.98 1.14 7.57
N SER A 62 -8.70 1.82 8.47
CA SER A 62 -8.59 1.61 9.92
C SER A 62 -9.01 0.21 10.33
N LEU A 63 -10.08 -0.34 9.75
CA LEU A 63 -10.51 -1.73 9.98
C LEU A 63 -9.46 -2.73 9.49
N ALA A 64 -8.86 -2.49 8.34
CA ALA A 64 -7.80 -3.34 7.80
C ALA A 64 -6.53 -3.32 8.66
N VAL A 65 -6.16 -2.17 9.22
CA VAL A 65 -5.05 -2.07 10.19
C VAL A 65 -5.38 -2.83 11.47
N ALA A 66 -6.57 -2.64 12.03
CA ALA A 66 -6.99 -3.35 13.25
C ALA A 66 -6.94 -4.87 13.05
N GLU A 67 -7.47 -5.37 11.93
CA GLU A 67 -7.43 -6.80 11.60
C GLU A 67 -5.98 -7.29 11.36
N THR A 68 -5.14 -6.51 10.67
CA THR A 68 -3.72 -6.82 10.52
C THR A 68 -3.03 -6.97 11.87
N MET A 69 -3.27 -6.03 12.79
CA MET A 69 -2.66 -6.06 14.13
C MET A 69 -3.19 -7.24 14.96
N ARG A 70 -4.45 -7.60 14.83
CA ARG A 70 -5.01 -8.80 15.45
C ARG A 70 -4.30 -10.07 14.94
N LEU A 71 -4.14 -10.20 13.62
CA LEU A 71 -3.52 -11.37 12.98
C LEU A 71 -2.03 -11.52 13.30
N CYS A 72 -1.30 -10.41 13.45
CA CYS A 72 0.13 -10.44 13.80
C CYS A 72 0.40 -10.19 15.28
N GLN A 73 -0.63 -10.14 16.12
CA GLN A 73 -0.51 -9.88 17.57
C GLN A 73 0.29 -8.60 17.87
N GLY A 74 0.08 -7.56 17.06
CA GLY A 74 0.77 -6.27 17.17
C GLY A 74 2.20 -6.24 16.62
N ASN A 75 2.71 -7.34 16.06
CA ASN A 75 4.09 -7.45 15.59
C ASN A 75 4.19 -7.39 14.06
N LEU A 76 3.93 -6.23 13.48
CA LEU A 76 4.07 -5.98 12.05
C LEU A 76 5.52 -5.64 11.70
N TYR A 77 6.22 -6.55 11.02
CA TYR A 77 7.61 -6.34 10.60
C TYR A 77 7.73 -5.38 9.42
N ALA A 78 6.85 -5.49 8.41
CA ALA A 78 6.90 -4.62 7.25
C ALA A 78 5.51 -4.28 6.71
N LEU A 79 5.40 -3.05 6.18
CA LEU A 79 4.31 -2.61 5.33
C LEU A 79 4.86 -2.38 3.92
N PHE A 80 4.28 -3.04 2.91
CA PHE A 80 4.55 -2.78 1.51
C PHE A 80 3.34 -2.12 0.86
N ASN A 81 3.40 -0.79 0.72
CA ASN A 81 2.45 0.01 -0.01
C ASN A 81 2.67 -0.15 -1.51
N ASN A 82 1.78 -0.92 -2.15
CA ASN A 82 1.85 -1.24 -3.57
C ASN A 82 0.54 -0.93 -4.30
N GLY A 83 -0.60 -0.96 -3.61
CA GLY A 83 -1.91 -0.70 -4.21
C GLY A 83 -2.01 0.73 -4.75
N ALA A 84 -2.08 0.87 -6.05
CA ALA A 84 -2.12 2.14 -6.77
C ALA A 84 -2.78 1.97 -8.13
N TYR A 85 -3.12 3.08 -8.77
CA TYR A 85 -3.49 3.12 -10.17
C TYR A 85 -2.89 4.36 -10.86
N GLY A 86 -2.97 4.42 -12.17
CA GLY A 86 -2.45 5.55 -12.94
C GLY A 86 -3.53 6.15 -13.86
N GLN A 87 -4.04 7.32 -13.53
CA GLN A 87 -4.92 8.09 -14.37
C GLN A 87 -4.17 8.61 -15.59
N THR A 88 -4.71 8.35 -16.77
CA THR A 88 -4.19 8.85 -18.06
C THR A 88 -5.03 10.00 -18.58
N GLY A 89 -4.43 10.89 -19.35
CA GLY A 89 -5.09 12.01 -20.00
C GLY A 89 -4.15 13.21 -20.16
N ALA A 90 -4.45 14.11 -21.09
CA ALA A 90 -3.78 15.40 -21.16
C ALA A 90 -4.14 16.22 -19.91
N LEU A 91 -3.17 16.90 -19.29
CA LEU A 91 -3.41 17.63 -18.04
C LEU A 91 -4.51 18.70 -18.17
N GLU A 92 -4.57 19.37 -19.30
CA GLU A 92 -5.58 20.40 -19.59
C GLU A 92 -7.01 19.84 -19.70
N ASP A 93 -7.14 18.55 -20.04
CA ASP A 93 -8.42 17.86 -20.19
C ASP A 93 -8.87 17.10 -18.93
N LEU A 94 -7.97 16.93 -17.95
CA LEU A 94 -8.29 16.20 -16.74
C LEU A 94 -9.11 17.06 -15.77
N PRO A 95 -10.33 16.64 -15.40
CA PRO A 95 -11.09 17.34 -14.37
C PRO A 95 -10.36 17.25 -13.02
N VAL A 96 -10.52 18.27 -12.19
CA VAL A 96 -9.91 18.34 -10.85
C VAL A 96 -10.23 17.09 -10.01
N ASP A 97 -11.43 16.54 -10.15
CA ASP A 97 -11.84 15.38 -9.38
C ASP A 97 -11.05 14.11 -9.76
N ALA A 98 -10.72 13.92 -11.04
CA ALA A 98 -9.83 12.82 -11.45
C ALA A 98 -8.42 12.93 -10.81
N LEU A 99 -7.92 14.17 -10.66
CA LEU A 99 -6.65 14.42 -9.97
C LEU A 99 -6.77 14.12 -8.46
N LYS A 100 -7.87 14.54 -7.83
CA LYS A 100 -8.14 14.23 -6.41
C LYS A 100 -8.20 12.72 -6.17
N GLU A 101 -8.98 11.99 -6.99
CA GLU A 101 -9.10 10.53 -6.89
C GLU A 101 -7.75 9.81 -7.02
N GLN A 102 -6.89 10.31 -7.94
CA GLN A 102 -5.53 9.80 -8.09
C GLN A 102 -4.73 9.98 -6.80
N PHE A 103 -4.84 11.14 -6.14
CA PHE A 103 -4.15 11.43 -4.89
C PHE A 103 -4.77 10.69 -3.70
N GLU A 104 -6.11 10.55 -3.64
CA GLU A 104 -6.77 9.76 -2.59
C GLU A 104 -6.19 8.35 -2.52
N THR A 105 -6.08 7.68 -3.68
CA THR A 105 -5.54 6.31 -3.71
C THR A 105 -4.03 6.27 -3.48
N ASN A 106 -3.25 7.08 -4.24
CA ASN A 106 -1.80 6.89 -4.35
C ASN A 106 -1.00 7.62 -3.27
N VAL A 107 -1.60 8.59 -2.58
CA VAL A 107 -0.93 9.45 -1.58
C VAL A 107 -1.65 9.40 -0.24
N PHE A 108 -2.91 9.85 -0.17
CA PHE A 108 -3.58 10.06 1.11
C PHE A 108 -3.92 8.73 1.80
N GLY A 109 -4.40 7.72 1.05
CA GLY A 109 -4.63 6.39 1.62
C GLY A 109 -3.34 5.73 2.12
N TRP A 110 -2.23 5.93 1.42
CA TRP A 110 -0.92 5.42 1.87
C TRP A 110 -0.42 6.16 3.11
N HIS A 111 -0.60 7.49 3.15
CA HIS A 111 -0.28 8.30 4.32
C HIS A 111 -1.04 7.81 5.55
N GLN A 112 -2.38 7.69 5.46
CA GLN A 112 -3.19 7.20 6.58
C GLN A 112 -2.72 5.83 7.06
N LEU A 113 -2.53 4.89 6.12
CA LEU A 113 -2.10 3.53 6.45
C LEU A 113 -0.74 3.52 7.19
N VAL A 114 0.21 4.34 6.74
CA VAL A 114 1.50 4.48 7.43
C VAL A 114 1.32 5.08 8.83
N CYS A 115 0.55 6.16 8.95
CA CYS A 115 0.30 6.79 10.25
C CYS A 115 -0.34 5.84 11.26
N GLU A 116 -1.21 4.93 10.80
CA GLU A 116 -1.88 3.97 11.68
C GLU A 116 -0.99 2.78 12.07
N VAL A 117 -0.03 2.36 11.23
CA VAL A 117 0.87 1.26 11.58
C VAL A 117 2.13 1.70 12.35
N LEU A 118 2.59 2.93 12.17
CA LEU A 118 3.80 3.48 12.79
C LEU A 118 3.83 3.34 14.33
N PRO A 119 2.74 3.62 15.08
CA PRO A 119 2.76 3.47 16.53
C PRO A 119 3.11 2.05 16.99
N TYR A 120 2.65 1.03 16.26
CA TYR A 120 2.98 -0.36 16.55
C TYR A 120 4.44 -0.66 16.24
N MET A 121 4.97 -0.19 15.11
CA MET A 121 6.38 -0.36 14.74
C MET A 121 7.31 0.35 15.74
N ARG A 122 6.95 1.56 16.21
CA ARG A 122 7.70 2.26 17.26
C ARG A 122 7.67 1.52 18.59
N LYS A 123 6.50 1.00 19.00
CA LYS A 123 6.36 0.21 20.25
C LYS A 123 7.22 -1.05 20.24
N GLN A 124 7.34 -1.74 19.09
CA GLN A 124 8.16 -2.95 18.94
C GLN A 124 9.66 -2.65 18.70
N GLY A 125 10.04 -1.38 18.50
CA GLY A 125 11.42 -0.95 18.28
C GLY A 125 11.99 -1.33 16.91
N GLN A 126 11.17 -1.79 15.98
CA GLN A 126 11.59 -2.17 14.63
C GLN A 126 10.43 -2.10 13.64
N GLY A 127 10.73 -1.89 12.37
CA GLY A 127 9.75 -1.89 11.28
C GLY A 127 10.42 -1.61 9.94
N ARG A 128 9.66 -1.82 8.87
CA ARG A 128 10.06 -1.45 7.51
C ARG A 128 8.83 -0.92 6.77
N ILE A 129 8.96 0.24 6.17
CA ILE A 129 7.94 0.81 5.28
C ILE A 129 8.54 0.85 3.89
N ILE A 130 7.91 0.16 2.96
CA ILE A 130 8.32 0.08 1.57
C ILE A 130 7.23 0.76 0.74
N GLN A 131 7.60 1.81 0.02
CA GLN A 131 6.71 2.53 -0.88
C GLN A 131 7.02 2.14 -2.33
N ASN A 132 6.09 1.50 -3.02
CA ASN A 132 6.25 1.15 -4.43
C ASN A 132 6.05 2.40 -5.30
N SER A 133 7.13 3.14 -5.50
CA SER A 133 7.12 4.33 -6.32
C SER A 133 7.17 4.01 -7.82
N SER A 134 7.76 4.85 -8.61
CA SER A 134 7.88 4.70 -10.08
C SER A 134 9.05 5.55 -10.59
N VAL A 135 9.57 5.21 -11.75
CA VAL A 135 10.41 6.12 -12.54
C VAL A 135 9.69 7.45 -12.75
N LEU A 136 8.36 7.44 -12.80
CA LEU A 136 7.53 8.64 -12.92
C LEU A 136 7.42 9.46 -11.61
N GLY A 137 8.14 9.09 -10.58
CA GLY A 137 8.43 9.92 -9.40
C GLY A 137 9.67 10.81 -9.55
N PHE A 138 10.48 10.61 -10.62
CA PHE A 138 11.70 11.38 -10.92
C PHE A 138 11.66 12.01 -12.32
N ALA A 139 10.96 11.39 -13.27
CA ALA A 139 10.86 11.84 -14.65
C ALA A 139 9.41 11.87 -15.10
N ALA A 140 9.00 12.94 -15.80
CA ALA A 140 7.64 13.08 -16.28
C ALA A 140 7.44 12.36 -17.63
N MET A 141 6.26 11.79 -17.83
CA MET A 141 5.80 11.20 -19.08
C MET A 141 4.53 11.92 -19.56
N LYS A 142 4.41 12.14 -20.86
CA LYS A 142 3.19 12.73 -21.48
C LYS A 142 1.96 11.90 -21.13
N TYR A 143 0.84 12.56 -20.94
CA TYR A 143 -0.47 11.97 -20.65
C TYR A 143 -0.53 11.16 -19.35
N ARG A 144 0.41 11.40 -18.43
CA ARG A 144 0.48 10.76 -17.10
C ARG A 144 0.54 11.79 -15.97
N GLY A 145 0.11 13.03 -16.20
CA GLY A 145 0.33 14.13 -15.27
C GLY A 145 -0.20 13.88 -13.86
N ALA A 146 -1.42 13.34 -13.74
CA ALA A 146 -1.98 12.99 -12.43
C ALA A 146 -1.15 11.92 -11.70
N TYR A 147 -0.74 10.88 -12.42
CA TYR A 147 0.11 9.82 -11.87
C TYR A 147 1.51 10.33 -11.54
N ASN A 148 2.16 11.08 -12.47
CA ASN A 148 3.48 11.68 -12.22
C ASN A 148 3.45 12.49 -10.93
N SER A 149 2.51 13.45 -10.80
CA SER A 149 2.42 14.31 -9.61
C SER A 149 2.20 13.53 -8.33
N SER A 150 1.38 12.46 -8.35
CA SER A 150 1.20 11.61 -7.18
C SER A 150 2.49 10.87 -6.77
N LYS A 151 3.30 10.44 -7.74
CA LYS A 151 4.55 9.73 -7.46
C LYS A 151 5.67 10.69 -7.03
N PHE A 152 5.75 11.90 -7.60
CA PHE A 152 6.64 12.95 -7.10
C PHE A 152 6.29 13.34 -5.65
N ALA A 153 5.00 13.49 -5.34
CA ALA A 153 4.54 13.75 -3.97
C ALA A 153 4.95 12.63 -3.02
N LEU A 154 4.83 11.37 -3.45
CA LEU A 154 5.21 10.20 -2.66
C LEU A 154 6.73 10.16 -2.37
N GLU A 155 7.58 10.54 -3.32
CA GLU A 155 9.03 10.61 -3.10
C GLU A 155 9.38 11.63 -2.01
N GLY A 156 8.90 12.89 -2.15
CA GLY A 156 9.14 13.92 -1.14
C GLY A 156 8.59 13.54 0.24
N TRP A 157 7.40 12.93 0.27
CA TRP A 157 6.80 12.42 1.50
C TRP A 157 7.66 11.32 2.14
N THR A 158 8.16 10.38 1.33
CA THR A 158 8.97 9.25 1.81
C THR A 158 10.33 9.71 2.33
N ASP A 159 10.96 10.66 1.64
CA ASP A 159 12.24 11.24 2.07
C ASP A 159 12.09 11.98 3.40
N THR A 160 11.02 12.74 3.56
CA THR A 160 10.70 13.41 4.83
C THR A 160 10.51 12.40 5.95
N LEU A 161 9.69 11.37 5.74
CA LEU A 161 9.47 10.34 6.74
C LEU A 161 10.76 9.63 7.17
N ARG A 162 11.68 9.40 6.23
CA ARG A 162 12.99 8.77 6.50
C ARG A 162 13.86 9.61 7.44
N LEU A 163 13.69 10.94 7.41
CA LEU A 163 14.42 11.84 8.30
C LEU A 163 13.79 11.94 9.70
N GLU A 164 12.50 11.59 9.82
CA GLU A 164 11.73 11.66 11.07
C GLU A 164 11.78 10.35 11.88
N LEU A 165 12.19 9.25 11.27
CA LEU A 165 12.26 7.92 11.88
C LEU A 165 13.68 7.48 12.20
#